data_6eedb2155b5d2363edcde3b251c1adb2
#
_entry.id   6eedb2155b5d2363edcde3b251c1adb2
#
_cell.length_a   1.000
_cell.length_b   1.000
_cell.length_c   1.000
_cell.angle_alpha   90.00
_cell.angle_beta   90.00
_cell.angle_gamma   90.00
#
_symmetry.space_group_name_H-M   'P 1'
#
loop_
_entity.id
_entity.type
_entity.pdbx_description
1 polymer ?
#
loop_
_entity_poly.entity_id
_entity_poly.type
_entity_poly.pdbx_seq_one_letter_code
_entity_poly.pdbx_strand_id
1 'polypeptide(L)'
;MLRDFKPAALWSTYPIATAHMIGADLHRCSGLPWVADFRDPMAQEGYPPDPTTWRYFQRIEQEALTEAQYSVFTTPGAARTYRERYPQAASKVRTIENGYDEESFPAAAPPVARADGPLVMLHSGIVYPSERDPTALFDALARLRADGQVGPNQLRIRFRAAVHDDLISGLAAERGVSDFIELAPAIPYREALAEMQRVDALLVLQASNCNDQVPAKLYEYLRAGRPIVALTDPAGDTAAVLKAAGAPSIAPLDDAPGIAELLRRLMEALRLGNAPMPSPESVGAASRRERARDLAALLDAASASGK
;
A
#
# COMPACT_ATOMS: atom_id res chain seq x y z
N MET A 1 -20.30 5.01 -29.99
CA MET A 1 -20.00 5.27 -28.54
C MET A 1 -19.72 6.77 -28.30
N LEU A 2 -18.67 7.43 -28.82
CA LEU A 2 -18.43 8.87 -28.57
C LEU A 2 -19.59 9.76 -29.06
N ARG A 3 -20.22 9.43 -30.21
CA ARG A 3 -21.37 10.17 -30.75
C ARG A 3 -22.63 10.07 -29.88
N ASP A 4 -22.80 8.96 -29.20
CA ASP A 4 -24.02 8.68 -28.40
C ASP A 4 -23.89 9.23 -26.99
N PHE A 5 -22.72 9.08 -26.36
CA PHE A 5 -22.47 9.52 -24.98
C PHE A 5 -22.03 10.99 -24.85
N LYS A 6 -21.43 11.58 -25.90
CA LYS A 6 -20.90 12.95 -25.90
C LYS A 6 -20.09 13.27 -24.63
N PRO A 7 -19.06 12.49 -24.31
CA PRO A 7 -18.26 12.71 -23.11
C PRO A 7 -17.55 14.08 -23.17
N ALA A 8 -17.29 14.70 -22.01
CA ALA A 8 -16.56 15.93 -21.91
C ALA A 8 -15.04 15.71 -21.74
N ALA A 9 -14.63 14.53 -21.29
CA ALA A 9 -13.25 14.11 -21.12
C ALA A 9 -13.10 12.61 -21.28
N LEU A 10 -11.87 12.15 -21.48
CA LEU A 10 -11.47 10.75 -21.51
C LEU A 10 -10.66 10.43 -20.27
N TRP A 11 -10.81 9.21 -19.75
CA TRP A 11 -10.00 8.68 -18.67
C TRP A 11 -9.59 7.24 -18.99
N SER A 12 -8.31 6.96 -18.85
CA SER A 12 -7.76 5.61 -19.00
C SER A 12 -6.92 5.24 -17.77
N THR A 13 -6.93 3.98 -17.37
CA THR A 13 -6.23 3.52 -16.18
C THR A 13 -5.40 2.27 -16.45
N TYR A 14 -4.18 2.24 -15.92
CA TYR A 14 -3.28 1.10 -15.83
C TYR A 14 -3.75 0.17 -14.65
N PRO A 15 -3.50 -1.17 -14.60
CA PRO A 15 -2.27 -1.83 -15.12
C PRO A 15 -2.37 -2.46 -16.51
N ILE A 16 -3.40 -2.22 -17.26
CA ILE A 16 -3.49 -2.71 -18.63
C ILE A 16 -2.97 -1.61 -19.57
N ALA A 17 -1.72 -1.73 -20.05
CA ALA A 17 -1.06 -0.72 -20.87
C ALA A 17 -1.87 -0.32 -22.13
N THR A 18 -2.59 -1.27 -22.74
CA THR A 18 -3.49 -1.03 -23.88
C THR A 18 -4.56 0.03 -23.58
N ALA A 19 -4.96 0.21 -22.31
CA ALA A 19 -5.93 1.25 -21.97
C ALA A 19 -5.41 2.66 -22.28
N HIS A 20 -4.12 2.92 -22.07
CA HIS A 20 -3.50 4.20 -22.44
C HIS A 20 -3.36 4.36 -23.94
N MET A 21 -3.05 3.30 -24.68
CA MET A 21 -3.05 3.34 -26.16
C MET A 21 -4.44 3.72 -26.71
N ILE A 22 -5.50 3.09 -26.18
CA ILE A 22 -6.88 3.41 -26.54
C ILE A 22 -7.21 4.86 -26.15
N GLY A 23 -6.78 5.32 -24.97
CA GLY A 23 -6.94 6.70 -24.52
C GLY A 23 -6.31 7.71 -25.47
N ALA A 24 -5.06 7.46 -25.90
CA ALA A 24 -4.34 8.30 -26.87
C ALA A 24 -5.05 8.34 -28.24
N ASP A 25 -5.45 7.19 -28.77
CA ASP A 25 -6.16 7.13 -30.06
C ASP A 25 -7.50 7.85 -30.01
N LEU A 26 -8.28 7.68 -28.94
CA LEU A 26 -9.55 8.39 -28.74
C LEU A 26 -9.35 9.89 -28.60
N HIS A 27 -8.30 10.33 -27.88
CA HIS A 27 -7.92 11.73 -27.75
C HIS A 27 -7.63 12.35 -29.12
N ARG A 28 -6.76 11.72 -29.93
CA ARG A 28 -6.39 12.18 -31.29
C ARG A 28 -7.59 12.25 -32.23
N CYS A 29 -8.48 11.25 -32.19
CA CYS A 29 -9.63 11.19 -33.08
C CYS A 29 -10.76 12.15 -32.67
N SER A 30 -10.89 12.52 -31.41
CA SER A 30 -12.02 13.31 -30.90
C SER A 30 -11.68 14.73 -30.49
N GLY A 31 -10.39 15.01 -30.19
CA GLY A 31 -9.95 16.26 -29.60
C GLY A 31 -10.38 16.44 -28.12
N LEU A 32 -10.99 15.41 -27.53
CA LEU A 32 -11.41 15.48 -26.11
C LEU A 32 -10.18 15.48 -25.17
N PRO A 33 -10.17 16.25 -24.09
CA PRO A 33 -9.10 16.17 -23.10
C PRO A 33 -9.03 14.78 -22.49
N TRP A 34 -7.79 14.34 -22.21
CA TRP A 34 -7.52 13.01 -21.72
C TRP A 34 -6.75 13.05 -20.40
N VAL A 35 -7.19 12.27 -19.41
CA VAL A 35 -6.49 12.00 -18.16
C VAL A 35 -5.99 10.57 -18.19
N ALA A 36 -4.68 10.37 -18.08
CA ALA A 36 -4.02 9.07 -18.02
C ALA A 36 -3.69 8.74 -16.55
N ASP A 37 -4.39 7.76 -15.97
CA ASP A 37 -4.17 7.29 -14.61
C ASP A 37 -3.21 6.10 -14.63
N PHE A 38 -1.96 6.37 -14.32
CA PHE A 38 -0.90 5.35 -14.32
C PHE A 38 -1.00 4.41 -13.14
N ARG A 39 -1.54 4.85 -12.02
CA ARG A 39 -1.55 4.15 -10.74
C ARG A 39 -0.12 3.80 -10.29
N ASP A 40 0.51 2.82 -10.96
CA ASP A 40 1.87 2.36 -10.72
C ASP A 40 2.80 2.73 -11.89
N PRO A 41 4.11 2.90 -11.66
CA PRO A 41 5.09 3.10 -12.72
C PRO A 41 5.08 1.94 -13.74
N MET A 42 5.11 2.25 -15.04
CA MET A 42 5.03 1.23 -16.10
C MET A 42 6.40 0.64 -16.46
N ALA A 43 7.32 1.46 -16.97
CA ALA A 43 8.67 1.04 -17.34
C ALA A 43 9.64 1.36 -16.20
N GLN A 44 9.91 0.38 -15.34
CA GLN A 44 10.85 0.50 -14.23
C GLN A 44 12.12 -0.29 -14.51
N GLU A 45 13.16 -0.09 -13.72
CA GLU A 45 14.34 -0.93 -13.73
C GLU A 45 13.96 -2.36 -13.37
N GLY A 46 14.28 -3.31 -14.27
CA GLY A 46 13.93 -4.72 -14.10
C GLY A 46 12.44 -5.08 -14.26
N TYR A 47 11.55 -4.12 -14.57
CA TYR A 47 10.14 -4.41 -14.77
C TYR A 47 9.54 -3.60 -15.94
N PRO A 48 8.79 -4.26 -16.86
CA PRO A 48 8.65 -5.73 -17.00
C PRO A 48 9.98 -6.39 -17.37
N PRO A 49 10.18 -7.69 -17.02
CA PRO A 49 11.48 -8.35 -17.21
C PRO A 49 11.83 -8.62 -18.69
N ASP A 50 10.84 -8.73 -19.56
CA ASP A 50 11.08 -8.88 -21.01
C ASP A 50 11.47 -7.53 -21.64
N PRO A 51 12.67 -7.44 -22.28
CA PRO A 51 13.13 -6.16 -22.85
C PRO A 51 12.25 -5.61 -23.98
N THR A 52 11.50 -6.46 -24.68
CA THR A 52 10.58 -6.02 -25.74
C THR A 52 9.35 -5.38 -25.12
N THR A 53 8.75 -6.02 -24.14
CA THR A 53 7.63 -5.49 -23.37
C THR A 53 8.02 -4.20 -22.65
N TRP A 54 9.23 -4.14 -22.07
CA TRP A 54 9.75 -2.95 -21.41
C TRP A 54 9.81 -1.74 -22.36
N ARG A 55 10.30 -1.93 -23.60
CA ARG A 55 10.33 -0.87 -24.62
C ARG A 55 8.93 -0.43 -25.06
N TYR A 56 7.97 -1.37 -25.13
CA TYR A 56 6.58 -1.01 -25.40
C TYR A 56 5.98 -0.18 -24.26
N PHE A 57 6.22 -0.56 -23.02
CA PHE A 57 5.74 0.20 -21.86
C PHE A 57 6.35 1.59 -21.81
N GLN A 58 7.66 1.72 -22.03
CA GLN A 58 8.34 3.01 -22.12
C GLN A 58 7.74 3.91 -23.21
N ARG A 59 7.45 3.35 -24.39
CA ARG A 59 6.81 4.10 -25.47
C ARG A 59 5.42 4.57 -25.09
N ILE A 60 4.60 3.70 -24.51
CA ILE A 60 3.24 4.02 -24.10
C ILE A 60 3.23 5.09 -22.99
N GLU A 61 4.11 4.95 -21.99
CA GLU A 61 4.19 5.96 -20.93
C GLU A 61 4.65 7.33 -21.46
N GLN A 62 5.64 7.35 -22.36
CA GLN A 62 6.10 8.58 -23.00
C GLN A 62 4.99 9.25 -23.82
N GLU A 63 4.25 8.48 -24.60
CA GLU A 63 3.12 8.96 -25.39
C GLU A 63 2.02 9.52 -24.49
N ALA A 64 1.62 8.79 -23.42
CA ALA A 64 0.61 9.23 -22.49
C ALA A 64 1.01 10.51 -21.73
N LEU A 65 2.26 10.60 -21.27
CA LEU A 65 2.77 11.80 -20.59
C LEU A 65 2.85 13.02 -21.52
N THR A 66 3.11 12.79 -22.82
CA THR A 66 3.19 13.87 -23.81
C THR A 66 1.80 14.39 -24.17
N GLU A 67 0.85 13.51 -24.45
CA GLU A 67 -0.45 13.85 -25.04
C GLU A 67 -1.56 14.10 -24.01
N ALA A 68 -1.57 13.36 -22.90
CA ALA A 68 -2.59 13.56 -21.88
C ALA A 68 -2.56 14.98 -21.31
N GLN A 69 -3.74 15.51 -20.97
CA GLN A 69 -3.89 16.78 -20.26
C GLN A 69 -3.32 16.67 -18.84
N TYR A 70 -3.54 15.55 -18.19
CA TYR A 70 -2.97 15.20 -16.89
C TYR A 70 -2.58 13.71 -16.85
N SER A 71 -1.49 13.43 -16.12
CA SER A 71 -1.03 12.09 -15.80
C SER A 71 -1.04 11.91 -14.28
N VAL A 72 -1.75 10.89 -13.80
CA VAL A 72 -2.01 10.66 -12.38
C VAL A 72 -1.20 9.48 -11.86
N PHE A 73 -0.61 9.64 -10.69
CA PHE A 73 0.12 8.60 -9.95
C PHE A 73 -0.44 8.44 -8.56
N THR A 74 -0.27 7.26 -7.96
CA THR A 74 -0.82 6.97 -6.63
C THR A 74 0.07 7.38 -5.48
N THR A 75 1.31 7.81 -5.77
CA THR A 75 2.26 8.21 -4.72
C THR A 75 3.06 9.46 -5.11
N PRO A 76 3.48 10.27 -4.13
CA PRO A 76 4.39 11.39 -4.37
C PRO A 76 5.73 10.97 -4.97
N GLY A 77 6.29 9.82 -4.55
CA GLY A 77 7.55 9.28 -5.06
C GLY A 77 7.46 8.94 -6.54
N ALA A 78 6.46 8.15 -6.94
CA ALA A 78 6.24 7.86 -8.35
C ALA A 78 6.03 9.13 -9.18
N ALA A 79 5.23 10.09 -8.67
CA ALA A 79 5.03 11.36 -9.35
C ALA A 79 6.34 12.16 -9.50
N ARG A 80 7.21 12.16 -8.50
CA ARG A 80 8.53 12.79 -8.54
C ARG A 80 9.42 12.13 -9.59
N THR A 81 9.55 10.80 -9.55
CA THR A 81 10.32 10.00 -10.51
C THR A 81 9.90 10.31 -11.96
N TYR A 82 8.61 10.42 -12.21
CA TYR A 82 8.12 10.73 -13.56
C TYR A 82 8.29 12.19 -13.97
N ARG A 83 8.23 13.15 -13.05
CA ARG A 83 8.59 14.56 -13.34
C ARG A 83 10.06 14.70 -13.71
N GLU A 84 10.94 13.95 -13.05
CA GLU A 84 12.38 13.94 -13.33
C GLU A 84 12.70 13.24 -14.65
N ARG A 85 12.04 12.10 -14.91
CA ARG A 85 12.22 11.33 -16.18
C ARG A 85 11.68 12.05 -17.40
N TYR A 86 10.59 12.81 -17.25
CA TYR A 86 9.88 13.54 -18.31
C TYR A 86 9.67 15.01 -17.95
N PRO A 87 10.74 15.83 -17.90
CA PRO A 87 10.64 17.23 -17.45
C PRO A 87 9.64 18.09 -18.23
N GLN A 88 9.47 17.80 -19.54
CA GLN A 88 8.51 18.48 -20.42
C GLN A 88 7.03 18.22 -20.02
N ALA A 89 6.75 17.13 -19.34
CA ALA A 89 5.42 16.78 -18.85
C ALA A 89 5.23 17.06 -17.34
N ALA A 90 6.25 17.56 -16.64
CA ALA A 90 6.27 17.70 -15.20
C ALA A 90 5.07 18.50 -14.64
N SER A 91 4.65 19.56 -15.36
CA SER A 91 3.51 20.40 -14.97
C SER A 91 2.15 19.69 -15.09
N LYS A 92 2.08 18.58 -15.84
CA LYS A 92 0.86 17.79 -16.04
C LYS A 92 0.73 16.64 -15.03
N VAL A 93 1.79 16.27 -14.30
CA VAL A 93 1.81 15.16 -13.36
C VAL A 93 1.07 15.55 -12.07
N ARG A 94 0.14 14.70 -11.66
CA ARG A 94 -0.68 14.84 -10.45
C ARG A 94 -0.55 13.59 -9.58
N THR A 95 -0.86 13.75 -8.30
CA THR A 95 -0.97 12.62 -7.36
C THR A 95 -2.41 12.49 -6.90
N ILE A 96 -3.00 11.32 -7.05
CA ILE A 96 -4.26 10.92 -6.42
C ILE A 96 -3.98 9.54 -5.82
N GLU A 97 -3.85 9.50 -4.51
CA GLU A 97 -3.47 8.29 -3.78
C GLU A 97 -4.53 7.19 -3.88
N ASN A 98 -4.13 5.95 -3.52
CA ASN A 98 -5.09 4.88 -3.25
C ASN A 98 -5.97 5.24 -2.05
N GLY A 99 -7.03 4.45 -1.83
CA GLY A 99 -7.92 4.65 -0.70
C GLY A 99 -8.68 3.37 -0.35
N TYR A 100 -9.28 3.35 0.83
CA TYR A 100 -10.17 2.27 1.26
C TYR A 100 -11.60 2.52 0.79
N ASP A 101 -12.36 1.43 0.65
CA ASP A 101 -13.79 1.46 0.34
C ASP A 101 -14.62 1.27 1.61
N GLU A 102 -15.30 2.35 2.05
CA GLU A 102 -16.11 2.33 3.26
C GLU A 102 -17.25 1.30 3.21
N GLU A 103 -17.86 1.11 2.04
CA GLU A 103 -19.00 0.19 1.87
C GLU A 103 -18.60 -1.28 2.01
N SER A 104 -17.32 -1.60 1.80
CA SER A 104 -16.77 -2.94 1.96
C SER A 104 -16.50 -3.29 3.44
N PHE A 105 -16.32 -2.28 4.31
CA PHE A 105 -16.10 -2.55 5.73
C PHE A 105 -17.40 -3.00 6.41
N PRO A 106 -17.34 -4.06 7.23
CA PRO A 106 -18.47 -4.38 8.10
C PRO A 106 -18.65 -3.27 9.14
N ALA A 107 -19.88 -3.15 9.66
CA ALA A 107 -20.12 -2.25 10.80
C ALA A 107 -19.05 -2.52 11.89
N ALA A 108 -18.52 -1.45 12.49
CA ALA A 108 -17.47 -1.57 13.49
C ALA A 108 -17.85 -2.59 14.56
N ALA A 109 -17.11 -3.68 14.61
CA ALA A 109 -17.27 -4.64 15.69
C ALA A 109 -16.89 -3.93 17.01
N PRO A 110 -17.66 -4.09 18.08
CA PRO A 110 -17.26 -3.58 19.37
C PRO A 110 -15.85 -4.11 19.70
N PRO A 111 -15.05 -3.35 20.46
CA PRO A 111 -13.76 -3.84 20.92
C PRO A 111 -13.96 -5.21 21.56
N VAL A 112 -13.31 -6.23 21.01
CA VAL A 112 -13.35 -7.55 21.64
C VAL A 112 -12.67 -7.39 22.97
N ALA A 113 -13.43 -7.56 24.07
CA ALA A 113 -12.83 -7.68 25.38
C ALA A 113 -11.81 -8.81 25.30
N ARG A 114 -10.55 -8.52 25.59
CA ARG A 114 -9.48 -9.50 25.48
C ARG A 114 -9.76 -10.70 26.35
N ALA A 115 -9.92 -11.87 25.75
CA ALA A 115 -9.68 -13.12 26.43
C ALA A 115 -8.15 -13.22 26.71
N ASP A 116 -7.78 -13.85 27.80
CA ASP A 116 -6.38 -14.16 28.12
C ASP A 116 -5.73 -14.88 26.93
N GLY A 117 -4.72 -14.26 26.33
CA GLY A 117 -4.04 -14.81 25.16
C GLY A 117 -2.96 -13.87 24.60
N PRO A 118 -2.16 -14.34 23.61
CA PRO A 118 -1.14 -13.51 22.98
C PRO A 118 -1.74 -12.32 22.23
N LEU A 119 -0.99 -11.21 22.18
CA LEU A 119 -1.25 -10.11 21.22
C LEU A 119 -1.15 -10.66 19.81
N VAL A 120 -2.14 -10.40 18.96
CA VAL A 120 -2.13 -10.82 17.57
C VAL A 120 -1.80 -9.64 16.68
N MET A 121 -0.69 -9.76 15.95
CA MET A 121 -0.30 -8.81 14.91
C MET A 121 -0.53 -9.46 13.54
N LEU A 122 -1.31 -8.82 12.67
CA LEU A 122 -1.76 -9.37 11.39
C LEU A 122 -1.05 -8.74 10.22
N HIS A 123 -0.39 -9.55 9.39
CA HIS A 123 -0.08 -9.21 8.00
C HIS A 123 -1.09 -9.89 7.08
N SER A 124 -1.85 -9.12 6.30
CA SER A 124 -2.84 -9.65 5.37
C SER A 124 -2.39 -9.45 3.93
N GLY A 125 -2.27 -10.52 3.16
CA GLY A 125 -1.89 -10.56 1.75
C GLY A 125 -0.49 -11.11 1.49
N ILE A 126 -0.14 -11.20 0.20
CA ILE A 126 1.05 -11.89 -0.30
C ILE A 126 2.34 -11.32 0.32
N VAL A 127 3.24 -12.23 0.72
CA VAL A 127 4.62 -11.92 1.14
C VAL A 127 5.55 -12.22 -0.03
N TYR A 128 5.83 -11.22 -0.86
CA TYR A 128 6.80 -11.35 -1.95
C TYR A 128 8.21 -11.38 -1.38
N PRO A 129 9.04 -12.41 -1.69
CA PRO A 129 10.36 -12.58 -1.07
C PRO A 129 11.31 -11.38 -1.27
N SER A 130 11.26 -10.71 -2.43
CA SER A 130 12.12 -9.58 -2.76
C SER A 130 11.66 -8.23 -2.19
N GLU A 131 10.40 -8.14 -1.73
CA GLU A 131 9.79 -6.87 -1.33
C GLU A 131 9.29 -6.87 0.11
N ARG A 132 9.10 -8.05 0.71
CA ARG A 132 8.46 -8.24 2.01
C ARG A 132 9.09 -9.36 2.81
N ASP A 133 10.41 -9.49 2.74
CA ASP A 133 11.18 -10.53 3.43
C ASP A 133 11.01 -10.40 4.95
N PRO A 134 10.45 -11.39 5.67
CA PRO A 134 10.26 -11.33 7.11
C PRO A 134 11.49 -11.75 7.92
N THR A 135 12.64 -12.00 7.29
CA THR A 135 13.84 -12.55 7.93
C THR A 135 14.26 -11.76 9.16
N ALA A 136 14.42 -10.44 9.04
CA ALA A 136 14.85 -9.60 10.17
C ALA A 136 13.77 -9.48 11.27
N LEU A 137 12.49 -9.61 10.93
CA LEU A 137 11.43 -9.74 11.93
C LEU A 137 11.59 -11.01 12.75
N PHE A 138 11.92 -12.15 12.11
CA PHE A 138 12.12 -13.41 12.81
C PHE A 138 13.40 -13.41 13.65
N ASP A 139 14.47 -12.76 13.17
CA ASP A 139 15.68 -12.52 13.95
C ASP A 139 15.37 -11.64 15.20
N ALA A 140 14.52 -10.64 15.05
CA ALA A 140 14.07 -9.81 16.18
C ALA A 140 13.25 -10.63 17.21
N LEU A 141 12.37 -11.52 16.76
CA LEU A 141 11.61 -12.41 17.67
C LEU A 141 12.53 -13.38 18.40
N ALA A 142 13.52 -13.96 17.69
CA ALA A 142 14.51 -14.84 18.31
C ALA A 142 15.32 -14.10 19.39
N ARG A 143 15.72 -12.89 19.13
CA ARG A 143 16.42 -12.01 20.10
C ARG A 143 15.54 -11.71 21.32
N LEU A 144 14.31 -11.28 21.13
CA LEU A 144 13.36 -10.99 22.22
C LEU A 144 13.08 -12.21 23.09
N ARG A 145 13.03 -13.41 22.50
CA ARG A 145 12.92 -14.69 23.21
C ARG A 145 14.18 -14.98 24.02
N ALA A 146 15.37 -14.86 23.42
CA ALA A 146 16.64 -15.14 24.10
C ALA A 146 16.85 -14.24 25.31
N ASP A 147 16.42 -12.97 25.20
CA ASP A 147 16.48 -11.96 26.28
C ASP A 147 15.36 -12.15 27.34
N GLY A 148 14.47 -13.16 27.17
CA GLY A 148 13.34 -13.41 28.07
C GLY A 148 12.26 -12.30 28.07
N GLN A 149 12.28 -11.41 27.06
CA GLN A 149 11.39 -10.24 27.02
C GLN A 149 10.03 -10.55 26.44
N VAL A 150 9.96 -11.45 25.44
CA VAL A 150 8.72 -11.81 24.75
C VAL A 150 8.71 -13.32 24.46
N GLY A 151 7.59 -13.96 24.79
CA GLY A 151 7.32 -15.37 24.46
C GLY A 151 6.09 -15.55 23.57
N PRO A 152 5.88 -16.76 23.01
CA PRO A 152 4.76 -17.06 22.11
C PRO A 152 3.38 -16.94 22.75
N ASN A 153 3.31 -16.99 24.10
CA ASN A 153 2.09 -16.73 24.87
C ASN A 153 1.78 -15.23 25.03
N GLN A 154 2.69 -14.35 24.56
CA GLN A 154 2.54 -12.90 24.69
C GLN A 154 2.35 -12.22 23.33
N LEU A 155 2.90 -12.77 22.25
CA LEU A 155 2.82 -12.23 20.89
C LEU A 155 2.66 -13.36 19.87
N ARG A 156 1.80 -13.13 18.89
CA ARG A 156 1.63 -13.98 17.70
C ARG A 156 1.60 -13.12 16.45
N ILE A 157 2.37 -13.50 15.44
CA ILE A 157 2.35 -12.86 14.12
C ILE A 157 1.53 -13.76 13.20
N ARG A 158 0.39 -13.26 12.74
CA ARG A 158 -0.47 -13.96 11.79
C ARG A 158 -0.21 -13.46 10.38
N PHE A 159 0.12 -14.39 9.49
CA PHE A 159 0.22 -14.16 8.05
C PHE A 159 -1.03 -14.73 7.37
N ARG A 160 -1.91 -13.85 6.91
CA ARG A 160 -3.13 -14.21 6.18
C ARG A 160 -2.86 -14.19 4.68
N ALA A 161 -3.10 -15.32 3.99
CA ALA A 161 -2.95 -15.45 2.53
C ALA A 161 -1.55 -15.04 2.03
N ALA A 162 -0.50 -15.49 2.71
CA ALA A 162 0.88 -15.11 2.40
C ALA A 162 1.40 -15.71 1.08
N VAL A 163 0.79 -16.78 0.60
CA VAL A 163 1.12 -17.53 -0.64
C VAL A 163 2.45 -18.32 -0.53
N HIS A 164 3.48 -17.75 0.09
CA HIS A 164 4.79 -18.39 0.27
C HIS A 164 4.93 -19.02 1.68
N ASP A 165 3.97 -19.85 2.08
CA ASP A 165 3.88 -20.44 3.41
C ASP A 165 5.09 -21.32 3.75
N ASP A 166 5.61 -22.08 2.78
CA ASP A 166 6.81 -22.92 2.97
C ASP A 166 8.05 -22.07 3.26
N LEU A 167 8.22 -20.94 2.57
CA LEU A 167 9.31 -20.01 2.82
C LEU A 167 9.24 -19.44 4.24
N ILE A 168 8.06 -18.95 4.63
CA ILE A 168 7.84 -18.36 5.97
C ILE A 168 8.07 -19.41 7.06
N SER A 169 7.56 -20.63 6.88
CA SER A 169 7.75 -21.73 7.81
C SER A 169 9.22 -22.14 7.95
N GLY A 170 9.95 -22.23 6.82
CA GLY A 170 11.38 -22.53 6.80
C GLY A 170 12.20 -21.47 7.56
N LEU A 171 12.01 -20.21 7.23
CA LEU A 171 12.68 -19.08 7.89
C LEU A 171 12.40 -19.02 9.40
N ALA A 172 11.16 -19.30 9.81
CA ALA A 172 10.78 -19.33 11.22
C ALA A 172 11.40 -20.52 11.97
N ALA A 173 11.46 -21.70 11.33
CA ALA A 173 12.07 -22.88 11.91
C ALA A 173 13.58 -22.73 12.10
N GLU A 174 14.29 -22.20 11.10
CA GLU A 174 15.73 -21.91 11.16
C GLU A 174 16.11 -21.02 12.34
N ARG A 175 15.21 -20.08 12.74
CA ARG A 175 15.40 -19.13 13.85
C ARG A 175 14.77 -19.56 15.16
N GLY A 176 14.15 -20.74 15.19
CA GLY A 176 13.49 -21.27 16.37
C GLY A 176 12.29 -20.45 16.85
N VAL A 177 11.57 -19.77 15.95
CA VAL A 177 10.43 -18.89 16.27
C VAL A 177 9.09 -19.35 15.69
N SER A 178 8.99 -20.59 15.24
CA SER A 178 7.78 -21.15 14.61
C SER A 178 6.52 -21.01 15.47
N ASP A 179 6.66 -21.06 16.78
CA ASP A 179 5.56 -20.94 17.75
C ASP A 179 5.03 -19.50 17.92
N PHE A 180 5.73 -18.49 17.39
CA PHE A 180 5.19 -17.12 17.25
C PHE A 180 4.36 -16.95 15.97
N ILE A 181 4.52 -17.84 14.97
CA ILE A 181 4.01 -17.64 13.61
C ILE A 181 2.74 -18.46 13.42
N GLU A 182 1.72 -17.80 12.89
CA GLU A 182 0.46 -18.41 12.46
C GLU A 182 0.25 -18.14 10.99
N LEU A 183 0.27 -19.19 10.17
CA LEU A 183 -0.08 -19.14 8.75
C LEU A 183 -1.58 -19.42 8.60
N ALA A 184 -2.29 -18.51 7.95
CA ALA A 184 -3.73 -18.59 7.82
C ALA A 184 -4.14 -18.49 6.33
N PRO A 185 -5.07 -19.33 5.86
CA PRO A 185 -5.48 -19.37 4.45
C PRO A 185 -6.21 -18.10 4.03
N ALA A 186 -6.39 -17.91 2.72
CA ALA A 186 -7.22 -16.83 2.19
C ALA A 186 -8.67 -16.99 2.66
N ILE A 187 -9.31 -15.86 2.95
CA ILE A 187 -10.73 -15.76 3.32
C ILE A 187 -11.42 -14.70 2.44
N PRO A 188 -12.75 -14.69 2.37
CA PRO A 188 -13.49 -13.65 1.66
C PRO A 188 -13.08 -12.24 2.10
N TYR A 189 -13.03 -11.30 1.16
CA TYR A 189 -12.53 -9.94 1.37
C TYR A 189 -13.16 -9.23 2.59
N ARG A 190 -14.50 -9.29 2.72
CA ARG A 190 -15.20 -8.68 3.87
C ARG A 190 -14.81 -9.32 5.21
N GLU A 191 -14.52 -10.61 5.22
CA GLU A 191 -14.05 -11.31 6.43
C GLU A 191 -12.62 -10.89 6.77
N ALA A 192 -11.75 -10.68 5.76
CA ALA A 192 -10.42 -10.16 5.97
C ALA A 192 -10.44 -8.74 6.56
N LEU A 193 -11.32 -7.86 6.07
CA LEU A 193 -11.53 -6.54 6.67
C LEU A 193 -12.05 -6.62 8.11
N ALA A 194 -12.97 -7.55 8.39
CA ALA A 194 -13.45 -7.79 9.75
C ALA A 194 -12.34 -8.31 10.67
N GLU A 195 -11.44 -9.16 10.17
CA GLU A 195 -10.28 -9.64 10.91
C GLU A 195 -9.32 -8.49 11.25
N MET A 196 -9.03 -7.61 10.29
CA MET A 196 -8.20 -6.42 10.51
C MET A 196 -8.74 -5.54 11.66
N GLN A 197 -10.06 -5.45 11.82
CA GLN A 197 -10.69 -4.69 12.91
C GLN A 197 -10.64 -5.39 14.27
N ARG A 198 -10.30 -6.69 14.34
CA ARG A 198 -10.36 -7.50 15.57
C ARG A 198 -9.00 -7.83 16.17
N VAL A 199 -7.93 -7.73 15.40
CA VAL A 199 -6.56 -7.98 15.87
C VAL A 199 -6.04 -6.83 16.72
N ASP A 200 -4.93 -7.04 17.42
CA ASP A 200 -4.35 -6.03 18.31
C ASP A 200 -3.50 -5.00 17.56
N ALA A 201 -2.85 -5.42 16.48
CA ALA A 201 -2.08 -4.54 15.60
C ALA A 201 -2.05 -5.09 14.17
N LEU A 202 -1.72 -4.24 13.22
CA LEU A 202 -1.57 -4.55 11.81
C LEU A 202 -0.11 -4.38 11.40
N LEU A 203 0.39 -5.27 10.54
CA LEU A 203 1.79 -5.34 10.14
C LEU A 203 1.94 -5.07 8.64
N VAL A 204 2.73 -4.07 8.29
CA VAL A 204 3.19 -3.80 6.93
C VAL A 204 4.65 -4.23 6.81
N LEU A 205 4.97 -4.97 5.74
CA LEU A 205 6.32 -5.33 5.32
C LEU A 205 6.57 -4.70 3.96
N GLN A 206 7.65 -3.92 3.81
CA GLN A 206 8.02 -3.32 2.53
C GLN A 206 9.51 -2.99 2.49
N ALA A 207 10.23 -3.55 1.52
CA ALA A 207 11.64 -3.27 1.30
C ALA A 207 11.86 -1.91 0.62
N SER A 208 13.07 -1.37 0.73
CA SER A 208 13.46 -0.05 0.20
C SER A 208 13.41 0.06 -1.33
N ASN A 209 13.46 -1.06 -2.06
CA ASN A 209 13.23 -1.09 -3.51
C ASN A 209 11.81 -0.69 -3.92
N CYS A 210 10.88 -0.59 -2.96
CA CYS A 210 9.49 -0.16 -3.16
C CYS A 210 9.19 1.22 -2.52
N ASN A 211 10.19 2.05 -2.25
CA ASN A 211 10.03 3.33 -1.55
C ASN A 211 9.04 4.31 -2.21
N ASP A 212 8.96 4.28 -3.54
CA ASP A 212 8.04 5.11 -4.33
C ASP A 212 6.64 4.48 -4.48
N GLN A 213 6.31 3.47 -3.69
CA GLN A 213 5.02 2.79 -3.69
C GLN A 213 4.40 2.81 -2.29
N VAL A 214 3.07 2.81 -2.24
CA VAL A 214 2.30 2.62 -1.01
C VAL A 214 1.35 1.43 -1.23
N PRO A 215 1.50 0.33 -0.47
CA PRO A 215 0.63 -0.83 -0.64
C PRO A 215 -0.82 -0.46 -0.34
N ALA A 216 -1.75 -0.82 -1.25
CA ALA A 216 -3.17 -0.46 -1.14
C ALA A 216 -3.78 -0.87 0.21
N LYS A 217 -3.34 -2.01 0.78
CA LYS A 217 -3.77 -2.49 2.11
C LYS A 217 -3.49 -1.48 3.23
N LEU A 218 -2.53 -0.56 3.07
CA LEU A 218 -2.25 0.44 4.10
C LEU A 218 -3.47 1.32 4.38
N TYR A 219 -4.21 1.69 3.34
CA TYR A 219 -5.42 2.50 3.49
C TYR A 219 -6.54 1.70 4.18
N GLU A 220 -6.65 0.41 3.91
CA GLU A 220 -7.55 -0.49 4.65
C GLU A 220 -7.13 -0.60 6.13
N TYR A 221 -5.83 -0.66 6.41
CA TYR A 221 -5.29 -0.69 7.76
C TYR A 221 -5.57 0.63 8.52
N LEU A 222 -5.43 1.77 7.86
CA LEU A 222 -5.82 3.07 8.43
C LEU A 222 -7.30 3.06 8.84
N ARG A 223 -8.18 2.53 7.98
CA ARG A 223 -9.63 2.44 8.25
C ARG A 223 -9.98 1.40 9.31
N ALA A 224 -9.23 0.33 9.42
CA ALA A 224 -9.50 -0.73 10.40
C ALA A 224 -9.42 -0.24 11.86
N GLY A 225 -8.76 0.90 12.11
CA GLY A 225 -8.72 1.54 13.42
C GLY A 225 -7.95 0.71 14.44
N ARG A 226 -6.81 0.17 14.03
CA ARG A 226 -5.86 -0.55 14.90
C ARG A 226 -4.46 0.06 14.78
N PRO A 227 -3.62 -0.05 15.81
CA PRO A 227 -2.21 0.31 15.70
C PRO A 227 -1.57 -0.36 14.50
N ILE A 228 -0.75 0.38 13.75
CA ILE A 228 -0.06 -0.12 12.57
C ILE A 228 1.44 -0.13 12.86
N VAL A 229 2.08 -1.27 12.65
CA VAL A 229 3.53 -1.43 12.61
C VAL A 229 3.96 -1.54 11.17
N ALA A 230 4.90 -0.72 10.74
CA ALA A 230 5.48 -0.81 9.41
C ALA A 230 6.98 -1.08 9.49
N LEU A 231 7.35 -2.24 8.95
CA LEU A 231 8.74 -2.56 8.70
C LEU A 231 9.06 -2.12 7.26
N THR A 232 9.56 -0.89 7.14
CA THR A 232 9.78 -0.21 5.87
C THR A 232 10.86 0.88 6.02
N ASP A 233 11.41 1.33 4.92
CA ASP A 233 12.34 2.45 4.92
C ASP A 233 11.66 3.73 5.46
N PRO A 234 12.23 4.36 6.51
CA PRO A 234 11.70 5.60 7.07
C PRO A 234 11.66 6.80 6.09
N ALA A 235 12.37 6.73 4.96
CA ALA A 235 12.38 7.73 3.89
C ALA A 235 11.36 7.47 2.78
N GLY A 236 10.72 6.28 2.75
CA GLY A 236 9.76 5.90 1.72
C GLY A 236 8.36 6.52 1.91
N ASP A 237 7.56 6.48 0.85
CA ASP A 237 6.20 7.04 0.83
C ASP A 237 5.27 6.35 1.85
N THR A 238 5.41 5.04 2.07
CA THR A 238 4.65 4.31 3.10
C THR A 238 4.89 4.88 4.50
N ALA A 239 6.15 5.16 4.83
CA ALA A 239 6.50 5.79 6.10
C ALA A 239 5.97 7.23 6.20
N ALA A 240 5.98 7.98 5.09
CA ALA A 240 5.46 9.34 5.04
C ALA A 240 3.95 9.36 5.32
N VAL A 241 3.17 8.46 4.69
CA VAL A 241 1.72 8.32 4.93
C VAL A 241 1.43 8.01 6.39
N LEU A 242 2.15 7.06 7.01
CA LEU A 242 1.95 6.70 8.41
C LEU A 242 2.30 7.83 9.38
N LYS A 243 3.40 8.55 9.12
CA LYS A 243 3.78 9.73 9.92
C LYS A 243 2.72 10.83 9.85
N ALA A 244 2.22 11.12 8.63
CA ALA A 244 1.16 12.09 8.42
C ALA A 244 -0.16 11.66 9.08
N ALA A 245 -0.43 10.35 9.13
CA ALA A 245 -1.61 9.80 9.81
C ALA A 245 -1.50 9.78 11.35
N GLY A 246 -0.34 10.09 11.94
CA GLY A 246 -0.14 10.03 13.40
C GLY A 246 0.17 8.62 13.93
N ALA A 247 0.55 7.68 13.06
CA ALA A 247 0.86 6.29 13.40
C ALA A 247 2.34 5.93 13.11
N PRO A 248 3.34 6.56 13.75
CA PRO A 248 4.76 6.48 13.36
C PRO A 248 5.49 5.26 13.93
N SER A 249 4.82 4.12 14.12
CA SER A 249 5.46 2.86 14.57
C SER A 249 6.21 2.20 13.40
N ILE A 250 7.42 2.68 13.10
CA ILE A 250 8.19 2.36 11.89
C ILE A 250 9.60 1.91 12.29
N ALA A 251 10.10 0.86 11.63
CA ALA A 251 11.52 0.45 11.64
C ALA A 251 11.92 -0.01 10.23
N PRO A 252 13.20 0.08 9.84
CA PRO A 252 13.68 -0.53 8.60
C PRO A 252 13.40 -2.03 8.56
N LEU A 253 13.02 -2.56 7.38
CA LEU A 253 12.65 -3.97 7.22
C LEU A 253 13.81 -4.93 7.54
N ASP A 254 15.05 -4.48 7.37
CA ASP A 254 16.29 -5.23 7.52
C ASP A 254 17.02 -4.96 8.87
N ASP A 255 16.43 -4.15 9.76
CA ASP A 255 17.01 -3.79 11.07
C ASP A 255 16.40 -4.64 12.20
N ALA A 256 16.89 -5.86 12.40
CA ALA A 256 16.40 -6.76 13.45
C ALA A 256 16.50 -6.15 14.87
N PRO A 257 17.58 -5.44 15.28
CA PRO A 257 17.60 -4.74 16.56
C PRO A 257 16.53 -3.65 16.70
N GLY A 258 16.37 -2.81 15.68
CA GLY A 258 15.34 -1.77 15.65
C GLY A 258 13.92 -2.33 15.68
N ILE A 259 13.67 -3.45 14.96
CA ILE A 259 12.40 -4.17 14.99
C ILE A 259 12.12 -4.72 16.39
N ALA A 260 13.09 -5.33 17.05
CA ALA A 260 12.92 -5.86 18.39
C ALA A 260 12.53 -4.75 19.39
N GLU A 261 13.19 -3.61 19.35
CA GLU A 261 12.86 -2.47 20.20
C GLU A 261 11.48 -1.88 19.88
N LEU A 262 11.13 -1.77 18.59
CA LEU A 262 9.80 -1.33 18.16
C LEU A 262 8.70 -2.25 18.69
N LEU A 263 8.86 -3.57 18.56
CA LEU A 263 7.90 -4.56 19.06
C LEU A 263 7.75 -4.48 20.57
N ARG A 264 8.85 -4.35 21.32
CA ARG A 264 8.83 -4.21 22.78
C ARG A 264 8.00 -2.99 23.21
N ARG A 265 8.28 -1.81 22.62
CA ARG A 265 7.54 -0.56 22.90
C ARG A 265 6.07 -0.67 22.52
N LEU A 266 5.77 -1.25 21.37
CA LEU A 266 4.38 -1.42 20.93
C LEU A 266 3.60 -2.32 21.90
N MET A 267 4.16 -3.45 22.30
CA MET A 267 3.51 -4.36 23.24
C MET A 267 3.22 -3.70 24.58
N GLU A 268 4.14 -2.87 25.08
CA GLU A 268 3.93 -2.07 26.28
C GLU A 268 2.81 -1.04 26.06
N ALA A 269 2.83 -0.29 24.95
CA ALA A 269 1.81 0.69 24.63
C ALA A 269 0.41 0.06 24.44
N LEU A 270 0.34 -1.14 23.84
CA LEU A 270 -0.92 -1.90 23.72
C LEU A 270 -1.47 -2.32 25.07
N ARG A 271 -0.60 -2.76 26.00
CA ARG A 271 -1.03 -3.12 27.37
C ARG A 271 -1.53 -1.91 28.15
N LEU A 272 -0.93 -0.74 27.92
CA LEU A 272 -1.32 0.52 28.57
C LEU A 272 -2.49 1.22 27.85
N GLY A 273 -2.94 0.73 26.70
CA GLY A 273 -4.02 1.33 25.92
C GLY A 273 -3.66 2.68 25.27
N ASN A 274 -2.37 2.97 25.08
CA ASN A 274 -1.85 4.24 24.52
C ASN A 274 -1.03 4.04 23.25
N ALA A 275 -1.17 2.91 22.55
CA ALA A 275 -0.51 2.68 21.28
C ALA A 275 -0.91 3.75 20.25
N PRO A 276 0.06 4.25 19.43
CA PRO A 276 -0.23 5.26 18.42
C PRO A 276 -1.29 4.78 17.42
N MET A 277 -2.27 5.62 17.16
CA MET A 277 -3.41 5.33 16.28
C MET A 277 -3.49 6.35 15.16
N PRO A 278 -3.92 5.95 13.94
CA PRO A 278 -4.24 6.92 12.90
C PRO A 278 -5.30 7.91 13.35
N SER A 279 -5.12 9.18 13.01
CA SER A 279 -6.10 10.23 13.34
C SER A 279 -7.39 10.04 12.54
N PRO A 280 -8.58 10.32 13.12
CA PRO A 280 -9.85 10.25 12.39
C PRO A 280 -9.89 11.11 11.12
N GLU A 281 -9.22 12.27 11.14
CA GLU A 281 -9.10 13.16 9.98
C GLU A 281 -8.34 12.48 8.84
N SER A 282 -7.16 11.94 9.11
CA SER A 282 -6.34 11.23 8.12
C SER A 282 -7.06 9.99 7.59
N VAL A 283 -7.77 9.25 8.44
CA VAL A 283 -8.59 8.12 8.02
C VAL A 283 -9.69 8.57 7.06
N GLY A 284 -10.46 9.60 7.40
CA GLY A 284 -11.53 10.13 6.55
C GLY A 284 -11.01 10.59 5.18
N ALA A 285 -9.90 11.32 5.16
CA ALA A 285 -9.26 11.80 3.95
C ALA A 285 -8.77 10.65 3.03
N ALA A 286 -8.47 9.48 3.57
CA ALA A 286 -7.95 8.33 2.82
C ALA A 286 -9.03 7.45 2.17
N SER A 287 -10.30 7.87 2.13
CA SER A 287 -11.39 7.10 1.53
C SER A 287 -11.37 7.18 0.00
N ARG A 288 -11.80 6.12 -0.68
CA ARG A 288 -12.02 6.13 -2.15
C ARG A 288 -13.02 7.19 -2.59
N ARG A 289 -13.94 7.58 -1.72
CA ARG A 289 -14.89 8.66 -1.99
C ARG A 289 -14.17 10.00 -2.16
N GLU A 290 -13.21 10.32 -1.29
CA GLU A 290 -12.41 11.54 -1.45
C GLU A 290 -11.52 11.46 -2.69
N ARG A 291 -10.87 10.31 -2.97
CA ARG A 291 -10.09 10.11 -4.21
C ARG A 291 -10.94 10.26 -5.47
N ALA A 292 -12.20 9.81 -5.45
CA ALA A 292 -13.14 10.01 -6.55
C ALA A 292 -13.50 11.50 -6.73
N ARG A 293 -13.60 12.28 -5.65
CA ARG A 293 -13.78 13.73 -5.73
C ARG A 293 -12.56 14.44 -6.34
N ASP A 294 -11.34 14.03 -5.93
CA ASP A 294 -10.10 14.56 -6.51
C ASP A 294 -10.03 14.29 -8.02
N LEU A 295 -10.38 13.06 -8.44
CA LEU A 295 -10.42 12.69 -9.85
C LEU A 295 -11.51 13.46 -10.61
N ALA A 296 -12.69 13.61 -10.04
CA ALA A 296 -13.77 14.39 -10.66
C ALA A 296 -13.36 15.86 -10.87
N ALA A 297 -12.76 16.50 -9.86
CA ALA A 297 -12.26 17.85 -9.97
C ALA A 297 -11.16 17.98 -11.05
N LEU A 298 -10.31 16.97 -11.19
CA LEU A 298 -9.27 16.94 -12.23
C LEU A 298 -9.88 16.80 -13.64
N LEU A 299 -10.92 15.97 -13.80
CA LEU A 299 -11.65 15.80 -15.06
C LEU A 299 -12.40 17.08 -15.44
N ASP A 300 -13.01 17.77 -14.48
CA ASP A 300 -13.67 19.06 -14.69
C ASP A 300 -12.66 20.13 -15.14
N ALA A 301 -11.49 20.19 -14.49
CA ALA A 301 -10.40 21.10 -14.89
C ALA A 301 -9.87 20.78 -16.30
N ALA A 302 -9.73 19.51 -16.65
CA ALA A 302 -9.33 19.09 -18.00
C ALA A 302 -10.36 19.54 -19.04
N SER A 303 -11.65 19.36 -18.75
CA SER A 303 -12.75 19.74 -19.65
C SER A 303 -12.87 21.25 -19.85
N ALA A 304 -12.55 22.05 -18.85
CA ALA A 304 -12.57 23.52 -18.92
C ALA A 304 -11.42 24.08 -19.78
N SER A 305 -10.27 23.41 -19.78
CA SER A 305 -9.07 23.83 -20.53
C SER A 305 -9.13 23.50 -22.03
N GLY A 306 -10.05 22.61 -22.44
CA GLY A 306 -10.23 22.18 -23.83
C GLY A 306 -11.23 23.04 -24.64
N LYS A 307 -11.79 24.08 -24.01
CA LYS A 307 -12.65 25.10 -24.65
C LYS A 307 -11.84 26.35 -24.99
#